data_e4be265435c9944369059e976365f3cc
#
_entry.id   e4be265435c9944369059e976365f3cc
#
_cell.length_a   1.000
_cell.length_b   1.000
_cell.length_c   1.000
_cell.angle_alpha   90.00
_cell.angle_beta   90.00
_cell.angle_gamma   90.00
#
_symmetry.space_group_name_H-M   'P 1'
#
loop_
_entity.id
_entity.type
_entity.pdbx_description
1 polymer ?
#
loop_
_entity_poly.entity_id
_entity_poly.type
_entity_poly.pdbx_seq_one_letter_code
_entity_poly.pdbx_strand_id
1 'polypeptide(L)'
;EVAAIPVPDAANELADDILCELRKSMAVSDRKYLGYYPIAQAKAWLSGHDKVEASDLLALKNYLWRLPADREKVESVLNRLCVNPMHEKTDNLRAMALESQSDFKEACGDGRADLARKAFIKLRGELIRLYQKQCELRAAAQSDGEIALTDSLLADLEGISRQAHEETGFTYTPLSEIAALN
;
A
#
# COMPACT_ATOMS: atom_id res chain seq x y z
N GLU A 1 -33.39 6.68 -4.31
CA GLU A 1 -32.85 5.61 -3.41
C GLU A 1 -31.38 5.35 -3.71
N VAL A 2 -30.99 4.93 -4.95
CA VAL A 2 -29.58 4.65 -5.29
C VAL A 2 -28.66 5.85 -5.08
N ALA A 3 -29.05 7.05 -5.56
CA ALA A 3 -28.28 8.27 -5.42
C ALA A 3 -28.15 8.77 -3.97
N ALA A 4 -28.89 8.19 -3.03
CA ALA A 4 -28.79 8.50 -1.61
C ALA A 4 -27.72 7.70 -0.87
N ILE A 5 -27.15 6.66 -1.50
CA ILE A 5 -26.04 5.88 -0.94
C ILE A 5 -24.80 6.78 -0.86
N PRO A 6 -24.26 7.03 0.33
CA PRO A 6 -23.09 7.89 0.50
C PRO A 6 -21.83 7.22 -0.08
N VAL A 7 -20.96 8.06 -0.66
CA VAL A 7 -19.63 7.64 -1.11
C VAL A 7 -18.61 8.22 -0.13
N PRO A 8 -18.03 7.41 0.76
CA PRO A 8 -17.03 7.87 1.73
C PRO A 8 -15.75 8.35 1.05
N ASP A 9 -15.00 9.23 1.72
CA ASP A 9 -13.71 9.73 1.24
C ASP A 9 -12.74 8.60 0.89
N ALA A 10 -12.69 7.54 1.71
CA ALA A 10 -11.87 6.37 1.43
C ALA A 10 -12.24 5.65 0.11
N ALA A 11 -13.52 5.64 -0.28
CA ALA A 11 -13.94 5.06 -1.56
C ALA A 11 -13.58 6.00 -2.73
N ASN A 12 -13.61 7.33 -2.52
CA ASN A 12 -13.16 8.31 -3.50
C ASN A 12 -11.65 8.21 -3.73
N GLU A 13 -10.87 8.15 -2.66
CA GLU A 13 -9.41 7.98 -2.73
C GLU A 13 -9.04 6.69 -3.47
N LEU A 14 -9.71 5.59 -3.16
CA LEU A 14 -9.50 4.32 -3.85
C LEU A 14 -9.87 4.39 -5.34
N ALA A 15 -10.95 5.10 -5.69
CA ALA A 15 -11.32 5.31 -7.09
C ALA A 15 -10.29 6.18 -7.83
N ASP A 16 -9.73 7.18 -7.16
CA ASP A 16 -8.63 8.00 -7.69
C ASP A 16 -7.38 7.15 -7.94
N ASP A 17 -7.00 6.30 -7.00
CA ASP A 17 -5.85 5.39 -7.14
C ASP A 17 -6.04 4.44 -8.32
N ILE A 18 -7.23 3.86 -8.49
CA ILE A 18 -7.57 3.01 -9.64
C ILE A 18 -7.38 3.78 -10.95
N LEU A 19 -7.91 4.99 -11.04
CA LEU A 19 -7.84 5.79 -12.27
C LEU A 19 -6.42 6.28 -12.56
N CYS A 20 -5.67 6.66 -11.54
CA CYS A 20 -4.25 7.02 -11.66
C CYS A 20 -3.42 5.84 -12.16
N GLU A 21 -3.64 4.65 -11.63
CA GLU A 21 -2.93 3.44 -12.04
C GLU A 21 -3.25 3.07 -13.49
N LEU A 22 -4.52 3.10 -13.87
CA LEU A 22 -4.95 2.82 -15.24
C LEU A 22 -4.39 3.82 -16.25
N ARG A 23 -4.26 5.11 -15.89
CA ARG A 23 -3.68 6.14 -16.76
C ARG A 23 -2.21 5.91 -17.11
N LYS A 24 -1.48 5.13 -16.32
CA LYS A 24 -0.08 4.76 -16.63
C LYS A 24 0.01 3.83 -17.85
N SER A 25 -1.05 3.06 -18.14
CA SER A 25 -1.02 1.99 -19.16
C SER A 25 -2.09 2.11 -20.25
N MET A 26 -3.09 2.99 -20.07
CA MET A 26 -4.18 3.19 -21.02
C MET A 26 -4.79 4.60 -20.96
N ALA A 27 -5.44 5.02 -22.02
CA ALA A 27 -6.15 6.30 -22.07
C ALA A 27 -7.47 6.24 -21.30
N VAL A 28 -7.56 6.94 -20.18
CA VAL A 28 -8.79 7.10 -19.40
C VAL A 28 -9.29 8.55 -19.55
N SER A 29 -10.53 8.73 -20.04
CA SER A 29 -11.11 10.05 -20.20
C SER A 29 -11.60 10.63 -18.87
N ASP A 30 -11.55 11.98 -18.75
CA ASP A 30 -12.01 12.70 -17.55
C ASP A 30 -13.51 12.47 -17.28
N ARG A 31 -14.31 12.20 -18.31
CA ARG A 31 -15.72 11.83 -18.16
C ARG A 31 -15.91 10.53 -17.36
N LYS A 32 -14.97 9.59 -17.45
CA LYS A 32 -15.02 8.35 -16.67
C LYS A 32 -14.70 8.61 -15.20
N TYR A 33 -13.87 9.60 -14.92
CA TYR A 33 -13.55 10.05 -13.57
C TYR A 33 -14.78 10.53 -12.80
N LEU A 34 -15.66 11.30 -13.46
CA LEU A 34 -16.89 11.79 -12.83
C LEU A 34 -18.05 10.80 -12.89
N GLY A 35 -18.00 9.84 -13.80
CA GLY A 35 -19.10 8.91 -14.07
C GLY A 35 -19.11 7.63 -13.26
N TYR A 36 -18.16 7.40 -12.37
CA TYR A 36 -18.10 6.15 -11.58
C TYR A 36 -19.11 6.13 -10.41
N TYR A 37 -19.45 7.29 -9.85
CA TYR A 37 -20.34 7.42 -8.69
C TYR A 37 -21.65 6.64 -8.82
N PRO A 38 -22.46 6.87 -9.88
CA PRO A 38 -23.74 6.17 -10.02
C PRO A 38 -23.60 4.65 -10.13
N ILE A 39 -22.48 4.17 -10.71
CA ILE A 39 -22.22 2.74 -10.88
C ILE A 39 -21.89 2.11 -9.53
N ALA A 40 -20.99 2.73 -8.76
CA ALA A 40 -20.61 2.27 -7.44
C ALA A 40 -21.79 2.31 -6.46
N GLN A 41 -22.57 3.41 -6.46
CA GLN A 41 -23.79 3.53 -5.66
C GLN A 41 -24.87 2.49 -6.02
N ALA A 42 -25.06 2.23 -7.31
CA ALA A 42 -26.00 1.19 -7.75
C ALA A 42 -25.55 -0.20 -7.30
N LYS A 43 -24.24 -0.49 -7.36
CA LYS A 43 -23.71 -1.76 -6.87
C LYS A 43 -23.86 -1.89 -5.36
N ALA A 44 -23.55 -0.86 -4.58
CA ALA A 44 -23.74 -0.85 -3.13
C ALA A 44 -25.21 -1.08 -2.75
N TRP A 45 -26.14 -0.40 -3.42
CA TRP A 45 -27.56 -0.60 -3.21
C TRP A 45 -28.00 -2.03 -3.50
N LEU A 46 -27.56 -2.62 -4.62
CA LEU A 46 -27.85 -4.02 -4.99
C LEU A 46 -27.23 -5.02 -4.01
N SER A 47 -26.11 -4.68 -3.39
CA SER A 47 -25.45 -5.51 -2.38
C SER A 47 -26.00 -5.34 -0.97
N GLY A 48 -26.91 -4.37 -0.76
CA GLY A 48 -27.46 -4.05 0.57
C GLY A 48 -26.52 -3.28 1.48
N HIS A 49 -25.52 -2.60 0.91
CA HIS A 49 -24.57 -1.77 1.67
C HIS A 49 -25.17 -0.39 1.96
N ASP A 50 -24.98 0.12 3.17
CA ASP A 50 -25.43 1.46 3.58
C ASP A 50 -24.55 2.59 3.01
N LYS A 51 -23.37 2.25 2.52
CA LYS A 51 -22.39 3.14 1.88
C LYS A 51 -21.60 2.38 0.83
N VAL A 52 -20.96 3.11 -0.09
CA VAL A 52 -20.06 2.49 -1.08
C VAL A 52 -18.82 1.92 -0.38
N GLU A 53 -18.53 0.66 -0.64
CA GLU A 53 -17.35 -0.08 -0.17
C GLU A 53 -16.36 -0.36 -1.33
N ALA A 54 -15.14 -0.76 -0.99
CA ALA A 54 -14.12 -1.09 -1.97
C ALA A 54 -14.59 -2.17 -2.97
N SER A 55 -15.34 -3.17 -2.48
CA SER A 55 -15.89 -4.25 -3.29
C SER A 55 -16.91 -3.77 -4.34
N ASP A 56 -17.59 -2.66 -4.10
CA ASP A 56 -18.57 -2.10 -5.03
C ASP A 56 -17.91 -1.46 -6.25
N LEU A 57 -16.67 -0.98 -6.09
CA LEU A 57 -15.87 -0.44 -7.19
C LEU A 57 -15.49 -1.51 -8.24
N LEU A 58 -15.56 -2.80 -7.90
CA LEU A 58 -15.38 -3.89 -8.88
C LEU A 58 -16.39 -3.84 -10.01
N ALA A 59 -17.57 -3.23 -9.80
CA ALA A 59 -18.58 -3.03 -10.86
C ALA A 59 -18.06 -2.14 -12.00
N LEU A 60 -17.01 -1.35 -11.75
CA LEU A 60 -16.39 -0.47 -12.75
C LEU A 60 -15.64 -1.25 -13.85
N LYS A 61 -15.41 -2.55 -13.69
CA LYS A 61 -14.69 -3.38 -14.66
C LYS A 61 -15.20 -3.25 -16.10
N ASN A 62 -16.50 -3.11 -16.28
CA ASN A 62 -17.11 -2.97 -17.61
C ASN A 62 -17.25 -1.51 -18.06
N TYR A 63 -17.02 -0.56 -17.19
CA TYR A 63 -17.13 0.86 -17.47
C TYR A 63 -15.78 1.50 -17.87
N LEU A 64 -14.69 1.06 -17.26
CA LEU A 64 -13.39 1.75 -17.35
C LEU A 64 -12.65 1.47 -18.67
N TRP A 65 -12.75 0.28 -19.26
CA TRP A 65 -12.07 -0.02 -20.51
C TRP A 65 -12.79 0.60 -21.72
N ARG A 66 -12.04 0.84 -22.79
CA ARG A 66 -12.56 1.34 -24.07
C ARG A 66 -12.28 0.34 -25.19
N LEU A 67 -11.13 -0.27 -25.19
CA LEU A 67 -10.72 -1.28 -26.16
C LEU A 67 -10.78 -2.65 -25.47
N PRO A 68 -11.21 -3.72 -26.15
CA PRO A 68 -11.22 -5.06 -25.56
C PRO A 68 -9.87 -5.50 -24.98
N ALA A 69 -8.75 -5.04 -25.59
CA ALA A 69 -7.39 -5.30 -25.09
C ALA A 69 -7.07 -4.68 -23.72
N ASP A 70 -7.85 -3.68 -23.28
CA ASP A 70 -7.63 -3.02 -21.99
C ASP A 70 -8.39 -3.70 -20.85
N ARG A 71 -9.30 -4.64 -21.17
CA ARG A 71 -10.17 -5.30 -20.19
C ARG A 71 -9.39 -6.03 -19.11
N GLU A 72 -8.39 -6.81 -19.50
CA GLU A 72 -7.57 -7.58 -18.56
C GLU A 72 -6.78 -6.65 -17.63
N LYS A 73 -6.28 -5.52 -18.14
CA LYS A 73 -5.59 -4.50 -17.33
C LYS A 73 -6.52 -3.91 -16.29
N VAL A 74 -7.75 -3.55 -16.68
CA VAL A 74 -8.76 -3.01 -15.76
C VAL A 74 -9.12 -4.04 -14.69
N GLU A 75 -9.37 -5.29 -15.06
CA GLU A 75 -9.67 -6.35 -14.10
C GLU A 75 -8.51 -6.59 -13.12
N SER A 76 -7.28 -6.60 -13.61
CA SER A 76 -6.09 -6.76 -12.77
C SER A 76 -5.95 -5.63 -11.74
N VAL A 77 -6.08 -4.37 -12.17
CA VAL A 77 -5.98 -3.21 -11.28
C VAL A 77 -7.10 -3.22 -10.24
N LEU A 78 -8.35 -3.46 -10.65
CA LEU A 78 -9.49 -3.51 -9.74
C LEU A 78 -9.37 -4.64 -8.71
N ASN A 79 -8.96 -5.84 -9.13
CA ASN A 79 -8.76 -6.96 -8.20
C ASN A 79 -7.66 -6.65 -7.18
N ARG A 80 -6.55 -6.08 -7.63
CA ARG A 80 -5.42 -5.71 -6.78
C ARG A 80 -5.81 -4.67 -5.73
N LEU A 81 -6.50 -3.59 -6.14
CA LEU A 81 -6.82 -2.46 -5.27
C LEU A 81 -8.09 -2.65 -4.45
N CYS A 82 -9.12 -3.33 -4.99
CA CYS A 82 -10.41 -3.45 -4.31
C CYS A 82 -10.55 -4.75 -3.50
N VAL A 83 -9.90 -5.84 -3.92
CA VAL A 83 -10.02 -7.15 -3.23
C VAL A 83 -8.95 -7.31 -2.17
N ASN A 84 -7.72 -6.84 -2.46
CA ASN A 84 -6.58 -7.00 -1.58
C ASN A 84 -5.84 -5.68 -1.29
N PRO A 85 -6.52 -4.59 -0.85
CA PRO A 85 -5.86 -3.30 -0.63
C PRO A 85 -4.78 -3.36 0.45
N MET A 86 -4.95 -4.24 1.45
CA MET A 86 -3.97 -4.44 2.52
C MET A 86 -2.69 -5.09 1.97
N HIS A 87 -2.82 -6.08 1.08
CA HIS A 87 -1.67 -6.72 0.42
C HIS A 87 -0.83 -5.70 -0.35
N GLU A 88 -1.47 -4.87 -1.17
CA GLU A 88 -0.74 -3.87 -1.95
C GLU A 88 -0.01 -2.86 -1.08
N LYS A 89 -0.69 -2.33 -0.06
CA LYS A 89 -0.06 -1.38 0.87
C LYS A 89 1.15 -2.01 1.58
N THR A 90 1.01 -3.25 2.05
CA THR A 90 2.08 -4.00 2.71
C THR A 90 3.23 -4.30 1.74
N ASP A 91 2.95 -4.70 0.49
CA ASP A 91 3.96 -4.98 -0.52
C ASP A 91 4.72 -3.72 -0.93
N ASN A 92 4.05 -2.57 -1.03
CA ASN A 92 4.71 -1.28 -1.29
C ASN A 92 5.67 -0.89 -0.15
N LEU A 93 5.26 -1.06 1.12
CA LEU A 93 6.16 -0.80 2.25
C LEU A 93 7.34 -1.77 2.28
N ARG A 94 7.11 -3.05 1.92
CA ARG A 94 8.18 -4.06 1.78
C ARG A 94 9.18 -3.68 0.70
N ALA A 95 8.70 -3.24 -0.47
CA ALA A 95 9.57 -2.80 -1.56
C ALA A 95 10.46 -1.61 -1.14
N MET A 96 9.88 -0.61 -0.45
CA MET A 96 10.65 0.53 0.07
C MET A 96 11.71 0.10 1.09
N ALA A 97 11.40 -0.86 1.97
CA ALA A 97 12.35 -1.38 2.94
C ALA A 97 13.53 -2.10 2.27
N LEU A 98 13.24 -2.92 1.25
CA LEU A 98 14.27 -3.63 0.48
C LEU A 98 15.16 -2.68 -0.32
N GLU A 99 14.59 -1.63 -0.92
CA GLU A 99 15.34 -0.57 -1.62
C GLU A 99 16.29 0.13 -0.64
N SER A 100 15.80 0.56 0.52
CA SER A 100 16.62 1.20 1.55
C SER A 100 17.71 0.27 2.09
N GLN A 101 17.44 -1.04 2.22
CA GLN A 101 18.43 -2.04 2.59
C GLN A 101 19.50 -2.20 1.51
N SER A 102 19.10 -2.19 0.24
CA SER A 102 20.04 -2.28 -0.89
C SER A 102 20.98 -1.10 -0.93
N ASP A 103 20.47 0.13 -0.79
CA ASP A 103 21.26 1.37 -0.69
C ASP A 103 22.31 1.27 0.45
N PHE A 104 21.88 0.77 1.61
CA PHE A 104 22.75 0.58 2.76
C PHE A 104 23.86 -0.43 2.49
N LYS A 105 23.53 -1.59 1.91
CA LYS A 105 24.52 -2.64 1.57
C LYS A 105 25.56 -2.14 0.55
N GLU A 106 25.11 -1.38 -0.45
CA GLU A 106 26.00 -0.76 -1.43
C GLU A 106 26.99 0.20 -0.75
N ALA A 107 26.48 1.08 0.12
CA ALA A 107 27.32 2.02 0.86
C ALA A 107 28.33 1.33 1.83
N CYS A 108 27.97 0.19 2.40
CA CYS A 108 28.88 -0.62 3.22
C CYS A 108 29.96 -1.31 2.37
N GLY A 109 29.60 -1.73 1.13
CA GLY A 109 30.54 -2.38 0.20
C GLY A 109 31.71 -1.50 -0.25
N ASP A 110 31.57 -0.16 -0.20
CA ASP A 110 32.62 0.80 -0.52
C ASP A 110 33.78 0.83 0.48
N GLY A 111 33.67 0.14 1.62
CA GLY A 111 34.70 0.02 2.65
C GLY A 111 35.02 1.32 3.41
N ARG A 112 34.21 2.39 3.23
CA ARG A 112 34.39 3.68 3.89
C ARG A 112 33.44 3.81 5.09
N ALA A 113 34.01 3.78 6.29
CA ALA A 113 33.26 3.80 7.54
C ALA A 113 32.36 5.03 7.73
N ASP A 114 32.74 6.19 7.19
CA ASP A 114 31.94 7.41 7.24
C ASP A 114 30.66 7.31 6.38
N LEU A 115 30.75 6.68 5.21
CA LEU A 115 29.59 6.42 4.34
C LEU A 115 28.67 5.36 4.94
N ALA A 116 29.22 4.27 5.42
CA ALA A 116 28.45 3.23 6.10
C ALA A 116 27.64 3.78 7.27
N ARG A 117 28.26 4.66 8.09
CA ARG A 117 27.58 5.31 9.22
C ARG A 117 26.42 6.22 8.75
N LYS A 118 26.63 7.03 7.71
CA LYS A 118 25.58 7.90 7.16
C LYS A 118 24.43 7.08 6.56
N ALA A 119 24.76 6.03 5.82
CA ALA A 119 23.79 5.11 5.25
C ALA A 119 22.98 4.38 6.33
N PHE A 120 23.63 3.97 7.44
CA PHE A 120 22.94 3.38 8.58
C PHE A 120 21.92 4.34 9.22
N ILE A 121 22.28 5.61 9.43
CA ILE A 121 21.36 6.61 9.99
C ILE A 121 20.15 6.81 9.07
N LYS A 122 20.39 6.90 7.75
CA LYS A 122 19.31 7.00 6.72
C LYS A 122 18.39 5.78 6.79
N LEU A 123 18.96 4.57 6.72
CA LEU A 123 18.19 3.31 6.78
C LEU A 123 17.37 3.23 8.05
N ARG A 124 17.98 3.50 9.22
CA ARG A 124 17.28 3.46 10.51
C ARG A 124 16.08 4.41 10.55
N GLY A 125 16.24 5.64 10.08
CA GLY A 125 15.15 6.61 10.01
C GLY A 125 14.00 6.13 9.12
N GLU A 126 14.31 5.54 7.97
CA GLU A 126 13.33 5.00 7.06
C GLU A 126 12.62 3.77 7.64
N LEU A 127 13.35 2.84 8.25
CA LEU A 127 12.76 1.67 8.90
C LEU A 127 11.80 2.04 10.03
N ILE A 128 12.12 3.05 10.85
CA ILE A 128 11.21 3.53 11.91
C ILE A 128 9.89 4.04 11.27
N ARG A 129 10.00 4.85 10.22
CA ARG A 129 8.84 5.39 9.50
C ARG A 129 7.97 4.29 8.88
N LEU A 130 8.59 3.31 8.24
CA LEU A 130 7.88 2.17 7.63
C LEU A 130 7.24 1.29 8.71
N TYR A 131 7.92 1.07 9.84
CA TYR A 131 7.40 0.32 10.96
C TYR A 131 6.14 0.97 11.55
N GLN A 132 6.16 2.29 11.76
CA GLN A 132 4.99 3.04 12.25
C GLN A 132 3.80 2.92 11.30
N LYS A 133 4.01 3.12 9.98
CA LYS A 133 2.96 2.94 8.97
C LYS A 133 2.41 1.51 8.96
N GLN A 134 3.28 0.52 9.12
CA GLN A 134 2.85 -0.88 9.17
C GLN A 134 2.04 -1.18 10.43
N CYS A 135 2.37 -0.57 11.57
CA CYS A 135 1.56 -0.69 12.79
C CYS A 135 0.14 -0.08 12.59
N GLU A 136 0.03 1.04 11.87
CA GLU A 136 -1.27 1.62 11.50
C GLU A 136 -2.10 0.65 10.63
N LEU A 137 -1.47 0.04 9.62
CA LEU A 137 -2.12 -0.96 8.77
C LEU A 137 -2.55 -2.19 9.58
N ARG A 138 -1.71 -2.66 10.50
CA ARG A 138 -2.04 -3.77 11.38
C ARG A 138 -3.23 -3.46 12.29
N ALA A 139 -3.31 -2.24 12.81
CA ALA A 139 -4.45 -1.82 13.63
C ALA A 139 -5.77 -1.73 12.83
N ALA A 140 -5.68 -1.51 11.51
CA ALA A 140 -6.82 -1.48 10.60
C ALA A 140 -7.20 -2.86 10.04
N ALA A 141 -6.38 -3.89 10.24
CA ALA A 141 -6.62 -5.26 9.76
C ALA A 141 -7.86 -5.87 10.43
N GLN A 142 -8.73 -6.48 9.62
CA GLN A 142 -10.01 -7.03 10.06
C GLN A 142 -10.08 -8.55 10.01
N SER A 143 -9.14 -9.20 9.31
CA SER A 143 -9.09 -10.65 9.17
C SER A 143 -7.76 -11.22 9.69
N ASP A 144 -7.79 -12.49 10.11
CA ASP A 144 -6.58 -13.21 10.55
C ASP A 144 -5.51 -13.25 9.45
N GLY A 145 -5.92 -13.32 8.17
CA GLY A 145 -5.00 -13.28 7.03
C GLY A 145 -4.30 -11.93 6.87
N GLU A 146 -5.02 -10.81 7.07
CA GLU A 146 -4.45 -9.47 7.04
C GLU A 146 -3.52 -9.24 8.25
N ILE A 147 -3.90 -9.72 9.42
CA ILE A 147 -3.07 -9.67 10.63
C ILE A 147 -1.77 -10.43 10.40
N ALA A 148 -1.83 -11.66 9.90
CA ALA A 148 -0.64 -12.46 9.62
C ALA A 148 0.27 -11.80 8.56
N LEU A 149 -0.31 -11.20 7.51
CA LEU A 149 0.42 -10.47 6.48
C LEU A 149 1.17 -9.27 7.06
N THR A 150 0.47 -8.47 7.87
CA THR A 150 1.05 -7.27 8.48
C THR A 150 2.12 -7.60 9.51
N ASP A 151 1.91 -8.63 10.32
CA ASP A 151 2.88 -9.13 11.30
C ASP A 151 4.14 -9.68 10.61
N SER A 152 3.99 -10.33 9.45
CA SER A 152 5.14 -10.79 8.64
C SER A 152 6.05 -9.63 8.24
N LEU A 153 5.50 -8.51 7.75
CA LEU A 153 6.33 -7.36 7.37
C LEU A 153 6.97 -6.69 8.58
N LEU A 154 6.28 -6.60 9.72
CA LEU A 154 6.88 -6.07 10.95
C LEU A 154 8.10 -6.89 11.38
N ALA A 155 8.04 -8.22 11.27
CA ALA A 155 9.16 -9.11 11.53
C ALA A 155 10.30 -8.92 10.50
N ASP A 156 9.98 -8.74 9.22
CA ASP A 156 10.98 -8.47 8.17
C ASP A 156 11.73 -7.15 8.43
N LEU A 157 11.00 -6.07 8.78
CA LEU A 157 11.60 -4.77 9.10
C LEU A 157 12.54 -4.86 10.32
N GLU A 158 12.13 -5.60 11.34
CA GLU A 158 12.97 -5.86 12.53
C GLU A 158 14.22 -6.67 12.16
N GLY A 159 14.09 -7.66 11.28
CA GLY A 159 15.21 -8.44 10.75
C GLY A 159 16.23 -7.56 10.01
N ILE A 160 15.76 -6.68 9.12
CA ILE A 160 16.63 -5.71 8.40
C ILE A 160 17.35 -4.79 9.39
N SER A 161 16.64 -4.28 10.40
CA SER A 161 17.23 -3.42 11.43
C SER A 161 18.31 -4.12 12.20
N ARG A 162 18.07 -5.36 12.63
CA ARG A 162 19.06 -6.17 13.37
C ARG A 162 20.31 -6.42 12.55
N GLN A 163 20.15 -6.85 11.30
CA GLN A 163 21.28 -7.07 10.40
C GLN A 163 22.12 -5.81 10.20
N ALA A 164 21.49 -4.64 10.01
CA ALA A 164 22.21 -3.40 9.84
C ALA A 164 23.00 -2.98 11.09
N HIS A 165 22.49 -3.26 12.29
CA HIS A 165 23.23 -3.02 13.55
C HIS A 165 24.42 -3.97 13.67
N GLU A 166 24.29 -5.24 13.30
CA GLU A 166 25.38 -6.22 13.30
C GLU A 166 26.51 -5.80 12.34
N GLU A 167 26.15 -5.38 11.11
CA GLU A 167 27.13 -4.96 10.10
C GLU A 167 27.88 -3.67 10.49
N THR A 168 27.27 -2.79 11.26
CA THR A 168 27.89 -1.51 11.68
C THR A 168 28.49 -1.54 13.08
N GLY A 169 28.22 -2.57 13.87
CA GLY A 169 28.68 -2.69 15.26
C GLY A 169 27.98 -1.75 16.25
N PHE A 170 26.86 -1.13 15.86
CA PHE A 170 26.06 -0.32 16.77
C PHE A 170 25.19 -1.18 17.68
N THR A 171 24.91 -0.67 18.88
CA THR A 171 24.01 -1.34 19.82
C THR A 171 22.59 -1.43 19.22
N TYR A 172 22.08 -2.63 19.15
CA TYR A 172 20.74 -2.89 18.64
C TYR A 172 19.67 -2.41 19.65
N THR A 173 18.65 -1.74 19.12
CA THR A 173 17.43 -1.37 19.84
C THR A 173 16.25 -1.76 18.96
N PRO A 174 15.25 -2.51 19.45
CA PRO A 174 14.08 -2.90 18.68
C PRO A 174 13.32 -1.71 18.08
N LEU A 175 12.84 -1.84 16.86
CA LEU A 175 12.02 -0.81 16.20
C LEU A 175 10.74 -0.53 16.99
N SER A 176 10.17 -1.55 17.62
CA SER A 176 8.97 -1.44 18.47
C SER A 176 9.19 -0.48 19.66
N GLU A 177 10.35 -0.50 20.29
CA GLU A 177 10.68 0.42 21.39
C GLU A 177 10.89 1.85 20.88
N ILE A 178 11.55 2.01 19.74
CA ILE A 178 11.84 3.33 19.16
C ILE A 178 10.55 3.97 18.62
N ALA A 179 9.70 3.19 17.96
CA ALA A 179 8.43 3.68 17.43
C ALA A 179 7.45 4.10 18.52
N ALA A 180 7.53 3.54 19.70
CA ALA A 180 6.71 3.91 20.85
C ALA A 180 7.14 5.23 21.53
N LEU A 181 8.34 5.74 21.24
CA LEU A 181 8.88 6.98 21.81
C LEU A 181 8.59 8.23 20.98
N ASN A 182 8.07 8.08 19.77
CA ASN A 182 7.70 9.15 18.83
C ASN A 182 6.18 9.21 18.61
#